data_449afe19212a181910def2f64a57fd06
#
_entry.id   449afe19212a181910def2f64a57fd06
#
_cell.length_a   1.000
_cell.length_b   1.000
_cell.length_c   1.000
_cell.angle_alpha   90.00
_cell.angle_beta   90.00
_cell.angle_gamma   90.00
#
_symmetry.space_group_name_H-M   'P 1'
#
loop_
_entity.id
_entity.type
_entity.pdbx_description
1 polymer ?
#
loop_
_entity_poly.entity_id
_entity_poly.type
_entity_poly.pdbx_seq_one_letter_code
_entity_poly.pdbx_strand_id
1 'polypeptide(L)'
;MARLERDTLRRRPDELSGGQQKRLCIARALAAQPQHIIFDESFSGLDVTLKKQVLDFLKELQTELQISFLVITHDLDTAMYMAGTIHVMRRGKIIETLEHPKSFSDFQEPYSQELVKAVRSKRRALQ
;
A
#
# COMPACT_ATOMS: atom_id res chain seq x y z
N MET A 1 -4.28 13.28 -13.03
CA MET A 1 -3.10 13.31 -12.17
C MET A 1 -3.51 13.40 -10.71
N ALA A 2 -2.75 13.85 -9.75
CA ALA A 2 -2.97 13.70 -8.29
C ALA A 2 -4.35 14.06 -7.68
N ARG A 3 -5.35 14.45 -8.46
CA ARG A 3 -6.71 14.85 -8.05
C ARG A 3 -6.71 15.82 -6.85
N LEU A 4 -5.72 16.72 -6.82
CA LEU A 4 -5.64 17.79 -5.84
C LEU A 4 -6.29 19.03 -6.41
N GLU A 5 -7.15 19.69 -5.63
CA GLU A 5 -7.73 20.97 -6.01
C GLU A 5 -6.64 22.05 -6.08
N ARG A 6 -6.79 23.03 -6.97
CA ARG A 6 -5.79 24.10 -7.17
C ARG A 6 -5.48 24.86 -5.87
N ASP A 7 -6.45 25.01 -5.00
CA ASP A 7 -6.28 25.66 -3.70
C ASP A 7 -5.36 24.88 -2.76
N THR A 8 -5.23 23.57 -2.93
CA THR A 8 -4.31 22.73 -2.16
C THR A 8 -2.84 23.13 -2.36
N LEU A 9 -2.51 23.65 -3.56
CA LEU A 9 -1.15 24.08 -3.89
C LEU A 9 -0.69 25.34 -3.13
N ARG A 10 -1.61 26.09 -2.54
CA ARG A 10 -1.32 27.29 -1.76
C ARG A 10 -1.29 27.05 -0.26
N ARG A 11 -1.69 25.85 0.19
CA ARG A 11 -1.76 25.47 1.61
C ARG A 11 -0.41 24.96 2.11
N ARG A 12 -0.15 25.19 3.38
CA ARG A 12 1.00 24.60 4.08
C ARG A 12 0.72 23.11 4.35
N PRO A 13 1.77 22.28 4.52
CA PRO A 13 1.58 20.85 4.78
C PRO A 13 0.69 20.53 6.00
N ASP A 14 0.75 21.36 7.04
CA ASP A 14 -0.06 21.26 8.27
C ASP A 14 -1.54 21.60 8.07
N GLU A 15 -1.88 22.30 6.98
CA GLU A 15 -3.26 22.63 6.61
C GLU A 15 -3.92 21.57 5.71
N LEU A 16 -3.19 20.52 5.34
CA LEU A 16 -3.64 19.44 4.47
C LEU A 16 -4.17 18.27 5.29
N SER A 17 -5.27 17.64 4.83
CA SER A 17 -5.68 16.35 5.37
C SER A 17 -4.63 15.28 5.10
N GLY A 18 -4.60 14.20 5.91
CA GLY A 18 -3.66 13.10 5.74
C GLY A 18 -3.67 12.50 4.32
N GLY A 19 -4.85 12.41 3.70
CA GLY A 19 -4.99 11.96 2.31
C GLY A 19 -4.41 12.96 1.29
N GLN A 20 -4.60 14.26 1.51
CA GLN A 20 -4.03 15.29 0.65
C GLN A 20 -2.49 15.30 0.77
N GLN A 21 -1.95 15.20 1.99
CA GLN A 21 -0.52 15.07 2.22
C GLN A 21 0.07 13.86 1.48
N LYS A 22 -0.63 12.70 1.57
CA LYS A 22 -0.19 11.48 0.90
C LYS A 22 -0.19 11.62 -0.62
N ARG A 23 -1.25 12.18 -1.20
CA ARG A 23 -1.33 12.45 -2.64
C ARG A 23 -0.27 13.45 -3.09
N LEU A 24 0.05 14.45 -2.28
CA LEU A 24 1.13 15.40 -2.56
C LEU A 24 2.50 14.71 -2.57
N CYS A 25 2.78 13.82 -1.61
CA CYS A 25 4.01 13.02 -1.61
C CYS A 25 4.13 12.15 -2.86
N ILE A 26 3.03 11.50 -3.29
CA ILE A 26 2.98 10.71 -4.52
C ILE A 26 3.23 11.60 -5.73
N ALA A 27 2.56 12.76 -5.82
CA ALA A 27 2.75 13.71 -6.92
C ALA A 27 4.20 14.18 -7.03
N ARG A 28 4.87 14.43 -5.89
CA ARG A 28 6.29 14.80 -5.84
C ARG A 28 7.19 13.68 -6.37
N ALA A 29 6.91 12.42 -6.00
CA ALA A 29 7.66 11.28 -6.52
C ALA A 29 7.45 11.13 -8.04
N LEU A 30 6.23 11.30 -8.52
CA LEU A 30 5.88 11.22 -9.95
C LEU A 30 6.51 12.34 -10.80
N ALA A 31 6.78 13.49 -10.21
CA ALA A 31 7.40 14.62 -10.92
C ALA A 31 8.80 14.27 -11.47
N ALA A 32 9.47 13.29 -10.87
CA ALA A 32 10.74 12.76 -11.36
C ALA A 32 10.60 11.77 -12.53
N GLN A 33 9.37 11.49 -12.99
CA GLN A 33 9.06 10.52 -14.05
C GLN A 33 9.72 9.14 -13.82
N PRO A 34 9.55 8.53 -12.64
CA PRO A 34 10.21 7.27 -12.30
C PRO A 34 9.57 6.09 -13.05
N GLN A 35 10.35 5.06 -13.33
CA GLN A 35 9.83 3.76 -13.79
C GLN A 35 9.38 2.88 -12.62
N HIS A 36 9.95 3.11 -11.43
CA HIS A 36 9.67 2.34 -10.21
C HIS A 36 9.48 3.28 -9.02
N ILE A 37 8.50 3.00 -8.17
CA ILE A 37 8.28 3.71 -6.91
C ILE A 37 8.28 2.69 -5.76
N ILE A 38 9.03 2.99 -4.70
CA ILE A 38 9.08 2.19 -3.48
C ILE A 38 8.22 2.88 -2.41
N PHE A 39 7.26 2.15 -1.87
CA PHE A 39 6.44 2.55 -0.73
C PHE A 39 6.89 1.75 0.50
N ASP A 40 7.62 2.37 1.41
CA ASP A 40 8.08 1.75 2.65
C ASP A 40 7.19 2.21 3.81
N GLU A 41 6.38 1.27 4.36
CA GLU A 41 5.37 1.50 5.42
C GLU A 41 4.50 2.74 5.19
N SER A 42 4.32 3.12 3.93
CA SER A 42 3.74 4.39 3.52
C SER A 42 2.25 4.54 3.83
N PHE A 43 1.54 3.46 4.17
CA PHE A 43 0.09 3.45 4.39
C PHE A 43 -0.30 3.17 5.84
N SER A 44 0.69 3.01 6.73
CA SER A 44 0.47 2.87 8.17
C SER A 44 -0.14 4.14 8.76
N GLY A 45 -1.02 3.99 9.76
CA GLY A 45 -1.65 5.12 10.44
C GLY A 45 -2.81 5.79 9.68
N LEU A 46 -3.13 5.37 8.46
CA LEU A 46 -4.33 5.81 7.76
C LEU A 46 -5.54 5.02 8.25
N ASP A 47 -6.68 5.71 8.41
CA ASP A 47 -7.96 5.01 8.61
C ASP A 47 -8.33 4.15 7.38
N VAL A 48 -9.24 3.19 7.57
CA VAL A 48 -9.58 2.19 6.54
C VAL A 48 -10.09 2.84 5.25
N THR A 49 -10.95 3.85 5.38
CA THR A 49 -11.57 4.53 4.23
C THR A 49 -10.53 5.31 3.42
N LEU A 50 -9.71 6.09 4.11
CA LEU A 50 -8.66 6.87 3.49
C LEU A 50 -7.60 5.99 2.85
N LYS A 51 -7.20 4.91 3.55
CA LYS A 51 -6.26 3.91 3.00
C LYS A 51 -6.79 3.37 1.68
N LYS A 52 -8.05 2.92 1.65
CA LYS A 52 -8.66 2.39 0.42
C LYS A 52 -8.62 3.42 -0.71
N GLN A 53 -9.01 4.66 -0.46
CA GLN A 53 -8.99 5.73 -1.47
C GLN A 53 -7.58 5.97 -2.05
N VAL A 54 -6.54 5.94 -1.20
CA VAL A 54 -5.15 6.10 -1.64
C VAL A 54 -4.69 4.91 -2.48
N LEU A 55 -5.02 3.68 -2.05
CA LEU A 55 -4.65 2.47 -2.78
C LEU A 55 -5.37 2.37 -4.14
N ASP A 56 -6.66 2.74 -4.20
CA ASP A 56 -7.41 2.81 -5.46
C ASP A 56 -6.76 3.81 -6.44
N PHE A 57 -6.42 4.99 -5.94
CA PHE A 57 -5.73 6.02 -6.71
C PHE A 57 -4.36 5.54 -7.24
N LEU A 58 -3.59 4.81 -6.44
CA LEU A 58 -2.31 4.24 -6.86
C LEU A 58 -2.49 3.19 -7.97
N LYS A 59 -3.52 2.34 -7.90
CA LYS A 59 -3.83 1.38 -8.96
C LYS A 59 -4.17 2.06 -10.28
N GLU A 60 -4.96 3.13 -10.23
CA GLU A 60 -5.25 3.95 -11.40
C GLU A 60 -3.95 4.50 -12.01
N LEU A 61 -3.09 5.11 -11.18
CA LEU A 61 -1.81 5.65 -11.63
C LEU A 61 -0.88 4.57 -12.21
N GLN A 62 -0.83 3.40 -11.60
CA GLN A 62 -0.02 2.29 -12.10
C GLN A 62 -0.44 1.90 -13.52
N THR A 63 -1.75 1.85 -13.76
CA THR A 63 -2.31 1.51 -15.07
C THR A 63 -2.09 2.63 -16.10
N GLU A 64 -2.34 3.89 -15.70
CA GLU A 64 -2.21 5.03 -16.61
C GLU A 64 -0.77 5.33 -17.01
N LEU A 65 0.16 5.23 -16.07
CA LEU A 65 1.56 5.63 -16.26
C LEU A 65 2.51 4.46 -16.51
N GLN A 66 2.01 3.22 -16.46
CA GLN A 66 2.81 1.99 -16.64
C GLN A 66 4.02 1.93 -15.68
N ILE A 67 3.82 2.37 -14.43
CA ILE A 67 4.86 2.41 -13.38
C ILE A 67 4.79 1.14 -12.56
N SER A 68 5.94 0.61 -12.16
CA SER A 68 6.04 -0.52 -11.21
C SER A 68 6.09 -0.01 -9.78
N PHE A 69 5.38 -0.68 -8.87
CA PHE A 69 5.41 -0.39 -7.44
C PHE A 69 6.05 -1.54 -6.66
N LEU A 70 6.94 -1.19 -5.74
CA LEU A 70 7.39 -2.07 -4.68
C LEU A 70 6.80 -1.55 -3.36
N VAL A 71 5.95 -2.36 -2.73
CA VAL A 71 5.29 -2.01 -1.48
C VAL A 71 5.86 -2.84 -0.35
N ILE A 72 6.51 -2.19 0.62
CA ILE A 72 7.00 -2.81 1.84
C ILE A 72 5.98 -2.48 2.93
N THR A 73 5.38 -3.51 3.53
CA THR A 73 4.35 -3.35 4.55
C THR A 73 4.23 -4.58 5.44
N HIS A 74 3.81 -4.37 6.69
CA HIS A 74 3.38 -5.45 7.59
C HIS A 74 1.86 -5.72 7.49
N ASP A 75 1.14 -4.95 6.67
CA ASP A 75 -0.30 -5.08 6.47
C ASP A 75 -0.61 -6.01 5.30
N LEU A 76 -0.97 -7.26 5.61
CA LEU A 76 -1.34 -8.27 4.60
C LEU A 76 -2.55 -7.87 3.75
N ASP A 77 -3.49 -7.10 4.30
CA ASP A 77 -4.64 -6.61 3.52
C ASP A 77 -4.19 -5.66 2.42
N THR A 78 -3.27 -4.76 2.73
CA THR A 78 -2.64 -3.87 1.74
C THR A 78 -1.86 -4.67 0.70
N ALA A 79 -1.04 -5.64 1.13
CA ALA A 79 -0.27 -6.49 0.22
C ALA A 79 -1.19 -7.26 -0.73
N MET A 80 -2.21 -7.94 -0.22
CA MET A 80 -3.20 -8.68 -1.01
C MET A 80 -3.99 -7.79 -1.97
N TYR A 81 -4.23 -6.55 -1.59
CA TYR A 81 -4.98 -5.60 -2.42
C TYR A 81 -4.15 -5.04 -3.58
N MET A 82 -2.85 -4.79 -3.36
CA MET A 82 -1.99 -4.07 -4.30
C MET A 82 -1.17 -4.98 -5.21
N ALA A 83 -0.69 -6.11 -4.69
CA ALA A 83 0.39 -6.85 -5.32
C ALA A 83 -0.07 -7.97 -6.26
N GLY A 84 0.59 -8.10 -7.41
CA GLY A 84 0.54 -9.30 -8.24
C GLY A 84 1.45 -10.41 -7.70
N THR A 85 2.56 -10.03 -7.06
CA THR A 85 3.49 -10.96 -6.41
C THR A 85 3.74 -10.50 -4.99
N ILE A 86 3.67 -11.41 -4.02
CA ILE A 86 3.95 -11.15 -2.61
C ILE A 86 5.16 -11.97 -2.18
N HIS A 87 6.15 -11.29 -1.59
CA HIS A 87 7.30 -11.93 -0.94
C HIS A 87 7.16 -11.77 0.57
N VAL A 88 7.09 -12.88 1.30
CA VAL A 88 7.14 -12.86 2.76
C VAL A 88 8.59 -12.92 3.20
N MET A 89 9.00 -11.92 3.98
CA MET A 89 10.38 -11.80 4.46
C MET A 89 10.45 -12.01 5.97
N ARG A 90 11.45 -12.77 6.42
CA ARG A 90 11.76 -12.97 7.84
C ARG A 90 13.26 -12.97 8.05
N ARG A 91 13.74 -12.15 9.00
CA ARG A 91 15.18 -12.04 9.35
C ARG A 91 16.09 -11.84 8.13
N GLY A 92 15.70 -10.97 7.20
CA GLY A 92 16.46 -10.64 6.00
C GLY A 92 16.40 -11.68 4.87
N LYS A 93 15.58 -12.72 5.00
CA LYS A 93 15.42 -13.77 3.97
C LYS A 93 13.98 -13.82 3.48
N ILE A 94 13.80 -13.99 2.18
CA ILE A 94 12.51 -14.33 1.59
C ILE A 94 12.25 -15.80 1.92
N ILE A 95 11.14 -16.08 2.61
CA ILE A 95 10.75 -17.44 3.04
C ILE A 95 9.58 -17.99 2.24
N GLU A 96 8.80 -17.13 1.60
CA GLU A 96 7.70 -17.53 0.73
C GLU A 96 7.51 -16.49 -0.37
N THR A 97 7.15 -16.97 -1.55
CA THR A 97 6.76 -16.13 -2.70
C THR A 97 5.44 -16.63 -3.24
N LEU A 98 4.48 -15.73 -3.37
CA LEU A 98 3.16 -16.02 -3.93
C LEU A 98 2.94 -15.18 -5.18
N GLU A 99 2.62 -15.82 -6.29
CA GLU A 99 2.24 -15.17 -7.53
C GLU A 99 0.71 -15.15 -7.64
N HIS A 100 0.15 -13.95 -7.81
CA HIS A 100 -1.28 -13.71 -7.93
C HIS A 100 -2.14 -14.41 -6.85
N PRO A 101 -1.82 -14.26 -5.55
CA PRO A 101 -2.58 -14.91 -4.50
C PRO A 101 -4.04 -14.45 -4.51
N LYS A 102 -4.96 -15.39 -4.34
CA LYS A 102 -6.41 -15.13 -4.36
C LYS A 102 -6.98 -14.94 -2.97
N SER A 103 -6.35 -15.56 -1.98
CA SER A 103 -6.86 -15.58 -0.62
C SER A 103 -5.74 -15.83 0.40
N PHE A 104 -6.05 -15.61 1.67
CA PHE A 104 -5.12 -15.93 2.76
C PHE A 104 -4.83 -17.44 2.93
N SER A 105 -5.58 -18.33 2.30
CA SER A 105 -5.28 -19.76 2.31
C SER A 105 -4.12 -20.15 1.40
N ASP A 106 -3.69 -19.25 0.54
CA ASP A 106 -2.57 -19.48 -0.37
C ASP A 106 -1.21 -19.42 0.35
N PHE A 107 -1.17 -18.78 1.53
CA PHE A 107 0.01 -18.74 2.38
C PHE A 107 0.23 -20.10 3.06
N GLN A 108 1.33 -20.78 2.75
CA GLN A 108 1.62 -22.15 3.21
C GLN A 108 2.73 -22.18 4.25
N GLU A 109 3.67 -21.26 4.20
CA GLU A 109 4.79 -21.19 5.12
C GLU A 109 4.30 -20.95 6.56
N PRO A 110 4.78 -21.67 7.58
CA PRO A 110 4.29 -21.55 8.95
C PRO A 110 4.26 -20.12 9.51
N TYR A 111 5.31 -19.35 9.24
CA TYR A 111 5.37 -17.95 9.67
C TYR A 111 4.34 -17.07 8.95
N SER A 112 4.14 -17.30 7.64
CA SER A 112 3.12 -16.60 6.87
C SER A 112 1.72 -16.89 7.39
N GLN A 113 1.47 -18.14 7.79
CA GLN A 113 0.19 -18.52 8.42
C GLN A 113 -0.01 -17.86 9.79
N GLU A 114 1.06 -17.63 10.57
CA GLU A 114 0.98 -16.84 11.81
C GLU A 114 0.56 -15.40 11.52
N LEU A 115 1.12 -14.77 10.49
CA LEU A 115 0.70 -13.43 10.05
C LEU A 115 -0.76 -13.39 9.65
N VAL A 116 -1.24 -14.36 8.89
CA VAL A 116 -2.64 -14.49 8.50
C VAL A 116 -3.55 -14.65 9.72
N LYS A 117 -3.18 -15.46 10.70
CA LYS A 117 -3.94 -15.63 11.96
C LYS A 117 -4.05 -14.31 12.72
N ALA A 118 -2.96 -13.53 12.79
CA ALA A 118 -2.96 -12.23 13.44
C ALA A 118 -3.93 -11.23 12.79
N VAL A 119 -3.99 -11.21 11.44
CA VAL A 119 -4.95 -10.37 10.70
C VAL A 119 -6.40 -10.80 10.99
N ARG A 120 -6.68 -12.11 10.97
CA ARG A 120 -8.03 -12.64 11.25
C ARG A 120 -8.48 -12.32 12.68
N SER A 121 -7.58 -12.39 13.66
CA SER A 121 -7.87 -12.04 15.05
C SER A 121 -8.21 -10.56 15.21
N LYS A 122 -7.45 -9.67 14.56
CA LYS A 122 -7.74 -8.22 14.53
C LYS A 122 -9.12 -7.91 13.97
N ARG A 123 -9.51 -8.56 12.86
CA ARG A 123 -10.83 -8.35 12.24
C ARG A 123 -11.98 -8.79 13.15
N ARG A 124 -11.83 -9.89 13.92
CA ARG A 124 -12.83 -10.35 14.88
C ARG A 124 -13.00 -9.41 16.07
N ALA A 125 -11.93 -8.77 16.51
CA ALA A 125 -11.96 -7.83 17.65
C ALA A 125 -12.61 -6.48 17.31
N LEU A 126 -12.81 -6.17 16.03
CA LEU A 126 -13.41 -4.92 15.53
C LEU A 126 -14.92 -5.08 15.15
N GLN A 127 -15.48 -6.30 15.26
CA GLN A 127 -16.89 -6.62 15.07
C GLN A 127 -17.62 -6.72 16.40
#